data_92768513b0c2cf167c40c942e7410a94
#
_entry.id   92768513b0c2cf167c40c942e7410a94
#
_cell.length_a   1.000
_cell.length_b   1.000
_cell.length_c   1.000
_cell.angle_alpha   90.00
_cell.angle_beta   90.00
_cell.angle_gamma   90.00
#
_symmetry.space_group_name_H-M   'P 1'
#
loop_
_entity.id
_entity.type
_entity.pdbx_description
1 polymer ?
#
loop_
_entity_poly.entity_id
_entity_poly.type
_entity_poly.pdbx_seq_one_letter_code
_entity_poly.pdbx_strand_id
1 'polypeptide(L)' 'MPLSMVKAGEPNVIKKVGGKSETKKFLENIGFVVGGLVTVISEINGSLIVNVKDSRVAIGKDMANKILV' A
#
# COMPACT_ATOMS: atom_id res chain seq x y z
N MET A 1 6.59 9.66 1.12
CA MET A 1 7.41 8.46 1.30
C MET A 1 6.71 7.26 0.68
N PRO A 2 7.39 6.44 -0.11
CA PRO A 2 6.78 5.22 -0.64
C PRO A 2 6.43 4.24 0.47
N LEU A 3 5.34 3.51 0.28
CA LEU A 3 4.91 2.52 1.28
C LEU A 3 5.96 1.44 1.53
N SER A 4 6.78 1.13 0.54
CA SER A 4 7.84 0.14 0.68
C SER A 4 8.94 0.55 1.66
N MET A 5 8.98 1.80 2.07
CA MET A 5 10.02 2.35 2.95
C MET A 5 9.52 2.65 4.36
N VAL A 6 8.25 2.41 4.65
CA VAL A 6 7.73 2.70 5.98
C VAL A 6 8.04 1.57 6.95
N LYS A 7 8.02 1.91 8.22
CA LYS A 7 8.28 0.96 9.30
C LYS A 7 7.05 0.08 9.53
N ALA A 8 7.28 -1.21 9.68
CA ALA A 8 6.19 -2.15 9.93
C ALA A 8 5.52 -1.87 11.28
N GLY A 9 4.22 -2.09 11.33
CA GLY A 9 3.45 -1.95 12.56
C GLY A 9 2.85 -0.58 12.80
N GLU A 10 3.24 0.43 12.03
CA GLU A 10 2.71 1.78 12.20
C GLU A 10 1.69 2.11 11.13
N PRO A 11 0.49 2.59 11.49
CA PRO A 11 -0.48 3.02 10.49
C PRO A 11 -0.03 4.31 9.81
N ASN A 12 -0.29 4.39 8.52
CA ASN A 12 0.05 5.56 7.71
C ASN A 12 -1.16 5.99 6.89
N VAL A 13 -1.30 7.29 6.68
CA VAL A 13 -2.36 7.83 5.82
C VAL A 13 -1.84 7.84 4.38
N ILE A 14 -2.62 7.30 3.48
CA ILE A 14 -2.28 7.32 2.05
C ILE A 14 -2.46 8.72 1.51
N LYS A 15 -1.38 9.30 0.97
CA LYS A 15 -1.39 10.65 0.43
C LYS A 15 -1.59 10.66 -1.08
N LYS A 16 -1.08 9.63 -1.76
CA LYS A 16 -1.18 9.56 -3.21
C LYS A 16 -1.04 8.12 -3.67
N VAL A 17 -1.79 7.76 -4.70
CA VAL A 17 -1.64 6.49 -5.39
C VAL A 17 -1.23 6.81 -6.82
N GLY A 18 -0.02 6.41 -7.18
CA GLY A 18 0.55 6.67 -8.49
C GLY A 18 0.34 5.55 -9.48
N GLY A 19 1.01 5.67 -10.62
CA GLY A 19 0.96 4.66 -11.68
C GLY A 19 -0.03 4.98 -12.77
N LYS A 20 -0.17 4.05 -13.71
CA LYS A 20 -1.11 4.19 -14.81
C LYS A 20 -2.55 4.02 -14.30
N SER A 21 -3.52 4.48 -15.09
CA SER A 21 -4.93 4.40 -14.71
C SER A 21 -5.37 3.01 -14.29
N GLU A 22 -4.93 1.98 -14.98
CA GLU A 22 -5.30 0.60 -14.67
C GLU A 22 -4.74 0.17 -13.31
N THR A 23 -3.48 0.48 -13.07
CA THR A 23 -2.82 0.16 -11.81
C THR A 23 -3.49 0.91 -10.66
N LYS A 24 -3.76 2.18 -10.88
CA LYS A 24 -4.41 3.02 -9.87
C LYS A 24 -5.80 2.47 -9.52
N LYS A 25 -6.59 2.09 -10.51
CA LYS A 25 -7.90 1.49 -10.28
C LYS A 25 -7.80 0.17 -9.53
N PHE A 26 -6.83 -0.66 -9.92
CA PHE A 26 -6.59 -1.93 -9.25
C PHE A 26 -6.30 -1.71 -7.75
N LEU A 27 -5.42 -0.79 -7.44
CA LEU A 27 -5.06 -0.48 -6.06
C LEU A 27 -6.25 0.10 -5.28
N GLU A 28 -7.00 1.00 -5.92
CA GLU A 28 -8.20 1.58 -5.29
C GLU A 28 -9.24 0.52 -4.99
N ASN A 29 -9.42 -0.45 -5.88
CA ASN A 29 -10.38 -1.54 -5.68
C ASN A 29 -9.99 -2.43 -4.49
N ILE A 30 -8.71 -2.58 -4.23
CA ILE A 30 -8.24 -3.33 -3.07
C ILE A 30 -8.49 -2.54 -1.79
N GLY A 31 -8.45 -1.22 -1.87
CA GLY A 31 -8.67 -0.36 -0.71
C GLY A 31 -7.62 0.74 -0.51
N PHE A 32 -6.64 0.83 -1.41
CA PHE A 32 -5.61 1.87 -1.33
C PHE A 32 -6.16 3.17 -1.90
N VAL A 33 -6.85 3.93 -1.06
CA VAL A 33 -7.44 5.20 -1.47
C VAL A 33 -6.82 6.35 -0.69
N VAL A 34 -6.72 7.52 -1.31
CA VAL A 34 -6.19 8.71 -0.66
C VAL A 34 -7.02 9.03 0.59
N GLY A 35 -6.33 9.27 1.69
CA GLY A 35 -6.96 9.52 2.98
C GLY A 35 -7.23 8.27 3.79
N GLY A 36 -7.09 7.09 3.19
CA GLY A 36 -7.26 5.83 3.92
C GLY A 36 -6.03 5.47 4.73
N LEU A 37 -6.20 4.59 5.69
CA LEU A 37 -5.10 4.10 6.51
C LEU A 37 -4.58 2.79 5.98
N VAL A 38 -3.27 2.63 6.02
CA VAL A 38 -2.60 1.39 5.65
C VAL A 38 -1.49 1.09 6.66
N THR A 39 -1.36 -0.17 7.03
CA THR A 39 -0.32 -0.61 7.96
C THR A 39 0.45 -1.74 7.31
N VAL A 40 1.78 -1.58 7.20
CA VAL A 40 2.64 -2.66 6.74
C VAL A 40 2.85 -3.62 7.90
N ILE A 41 2.56 -4.89 7.68
CA ILE A 41 2.68 -5.92 8.71
C ILE A 41 4.03 -6.60 8.61
N SER A 42 4.42 -7.02 7.41
CA SER A 42 5.70 -7.68 7.21
C SER A 42 6.09 -7.65 5.74
N GLU A 43 7.31 -8.10 5.45
CA GLU A 43 7.80 -8.23 4.09
C GLU A 43 8.25 -9.68 3.90
N ILE A 44 7.78 -10.32 2.84
CA ILE A 44 8.12 -11.71 2.55
C ILE A 44 8.46 -11.82 1.06
N ASN A 45 9.69 -12.24 0.76
CA ASN A 45 10.13 -12.52 -0.62
C ASN A 45 9.81 -11.39 -1.62
N GLY A 46 10.07 -10.16 -1.23
CA GLY A 46 9.83 -9.02 -2.11
C GLY A 46 8.40 -8.54 -2.18
N SER A 47 7.52 -9.12 -1.37
CA SER A 47 6.13 -8.65 -1.24
C SER A 47 5.90 -8.06 0.13
N LEU A 48 5.04 -7.07 0.20
CA LEU A 48 4.62 -6.48 1.47
C LEU A 48 3.26 -7.04 1.85
N ILE A 49 3.16 -7.49 3.10
CA ILE A 49 1.88 -7.88 3.66
C ILE A 49 1.36 -6.66 4.39
N VAL A 50 0.22 -6.16 3.96
CA VAL A 50 -0.34 -4.93 4.50
C VAL A 50 -1.78 -5.13 4.93
N ASN A 51 -2.19 -4.30 5.89
CA ASN A 51 -3.56 -4.24 6.35
C ASN A 51 -4.18 -2.96 5.82
N VAL A 52 -5.25 -3.07 5.04
CA VAL A 52 -5.95 -1.93 4.47
C VAL A 52 -7.44 -2.22 4.48
N LYS A 53 -8.26 -1.28 4.96
CA LYS A 53 -9.72 -1.43 5.10
C LYS A 53 -10.11 -2.75 5.80
N ASP A 54 -9.43 -3.06 6.89
CA ASP A 54 -9.67 -4.28 7.67
C ASP A 54 -9.41 -5.57 6.90
N SER A 55 -8.73 -5.48 5.78
CA SER A 55 -8.34 -6.64 4.99
C SER A 55 -6.83 -6.75 4.95
N ARG A 56 -6.34 -7.98 4.94
CA ARG A 56 -4.92 -8.24 4.81
C ARG A 56 -4.63 -8.66 3.37
N VAL A 57 -3.74 -7.92 2.70
CA VAL A 57 -3.40 -8.21 1.32
C VAL A 57 -1.88 -8.22 1.16
N ALA A 58 -1.42 -8.94 0.13
CA ALA A 58 -0.01 -8.97 -0.22
C ALA A 58 0.17 -8.20 -1.53
N ILE A 59 1.11 -7.28 -1.56
CA ILE A 59 1.43 -6.54 -2.80
C ILE A 59 2.93 -6.58 -3.03
N GLY A 60 3.33 -6.61 -4.29
CA GLY A 60 4.74 -6.54 -4.65
C GLY A 60 5.32 -5.18 -4.33
N LYS A 61 6.64 -5.11 -4.17
CA LYS A 61 7.33 -3.84 -3.90
C LYS A 61 7.11 -2.82 -5.00
N ASP A 62 7.00 -3.27 -6.25
CA ASP A 62 6.74 -2.37 -7.38
C ASP A 62 5.43 -1.61 -7.18
N MET A 63 4.40 -2.30 -6.74
CA MET A 63 3.11 -1.68 -6.44
C MET A 63 3.20 -0.79 -5.20
N ALA A 64 3.88 -1.27 -4.17
CA ALA A 64 4.04 -0.50 -2.94
C ALA A 64 4.77 0.82 -3.18
N ASN A 65 5.71 0.84 -4.12
CA ASN A 65 6.44 2.06 -4.47
C ASN A 65 5.54 3.13 -5.10
N LYS A 66 4.37 2.75 -5.57
CA LYS A 66 3.41 3.69 -6.18
C LYS A 66 2.45 4.29 -5.16
N ILE A 67 2.46 3.77 -3.95
CA ILE A 67 1.61 4.28 -2.87
C ILE A 67 2.47 5.18 -1.99
N LEU A 68 2.09 6.45 -1.90
CA LEU A 68 2.81 7.43 -1.08
C LEU A 68 2.05 7.72 0.21
N VAL A 69 2.79 7.73 1.28
CA VAL A 69 2.26 8.01 2.61
C VAL A 69 3.02 9.11 3.30
#